data_be6704fa9522433e4ae88a3da9196b1e
#
_entry.id   be6704fa9522433e4ae88a3da9196b1e
#
_cell.length_a   1.000
_cell.length_b   1.000
_cell.length_c   1.000
_cell.angle_alpha   90.00
_cell.angle_beta   90.00
_cell.angle_gamma   90.00
#
_symmetry.space_group_name_H-M   'P 1'
#
loop_
_entity.id
_entity.type
_entity.pdbx_description
1 polymer ?
#
loop_
_entity_poly.entity_id
_entity_poly.type
_entity_poly.pdbx_seq_one_letter_code
_entity_poly.pdbx_strand_id
1 'polypeptide(L)'
;MADKIRVGIVGATVTPGGSGWGANAHVPALQALPNYELKAVCTAHEETARASAEKFGAELAFHDMGEMVAHPDVALIAVVVRVPLHKQLVTAAIDAKKHVCCEWPLGAHLADATEMADSAKAAGVSSLVGLQAQSDPAVMYARDLVANGDIGDIVTVNLSVMVNAITE
;
A
#
# COMPACT_ATOMS: atom_id res chain seq x y z
N MET A 1 13.50 -13.35 -18.74
CA MET A 1 13.29 -12.44 -17.61
C MET A 1 11.90 -12.73 -17.08
N ALA A 2 11.72 -12.85 -15.78
CA ALA A 2 10.36 -13.00 -15.22
C ALA A 2 9.55 -11.74 -15.52
N ASP A 3 8.26 -11.91 -15.83
CA ASP A 3 7.38 -10.80 -16.06
C ASP A 3 7.26 -9.96 -14.80
N LYS A 4 7.31 -8.63 -14.94
CA LYS A 4 7.13 -7.71 -13.81
C LYS A 4 5.70 -7.77 -13.27
N ILE A 5 5.56 -7.59 -11.97
CA ILE A 5 4.25 -7.40 -11.33
C ILE A 5 3.77 -5.98 -11.66
N ARG A 6 2.67 -5.88 -12.40
CA ARG A 6 2.09 -4.60 -12.84
C ARG A 6 1.13 -4.08 -11.76
N VAL A 7 1.49 -2.94 -11.19
CA VAL A 7 0.84 -2.34 -10.01
C VAL A 7 -0.02 -1.16 -10.42
N GLY A 8 -1.28 -1.18 -9.99
CA GLY A 8 -2.14 0.00 -9.94
C GLY A 8 -2.14 0.58 -8.53
N ILE A 9 -1.89 1.87 -8.38
CA ILE A 9 -1.90 2.55 -7.07
C ILE A 9 -3.07 3.51 -6.94
N VAL A 10 -3.78 3.43 -5.81
CA VAL A 10 -4.83 4.39 -5.42
C VAL A 10 -4.29 5.28 -4.31
N GLY A 11 -4.36 6.60 -4.50
CA GLY A 11 -3.94 7.57 -3.48
C GLY A 11 -2.54 8.15 -3.67
N ALA A 12 -1.86 7.84 -4.79
CA ALA A 12 -0.69 8.58 -5.22
C ALA A 12 -1.13 9.76 -6.09
N THR A 13 -1.17 10.95 -5.52
CA THR A 13 -1.66 12.14 -6.23
C THR A 13 -0.64 13.26 -6.25
N VAL A 14 -0.63 14.01 -7.34
CA VAL A 14 0.08 15.28 -7.47
C VAL A 14 -0.85 16.38 -7.03
N THR A 15 -0.70 16.88 -5.82
CA THR A 15 -1.48 18.03 -5.33
C THR A 15 -0.55 19.15 -4.87
N PRO A 16 -0.96 20.43 -5.04
CA PRO A 16 -0.30 21.54 -4.33
C PRO A 16 -0.40 21.31 -2.81
N GLY A 17 0.70 21.40 -2.09
CA GLY A 17 0.72 21.21 -0.63
C GLY A 17 1.13 19.82 -0.15
N GLY A 18 1.51 18.91 -1.02
CA GLY A 18 2.11 17.66 -0.61
C GLY A 18 1.45 16.43 -1.18
N SER A 19 2.28 15.63 -1.73
CA SER A 19 1.96 14.27 -2.10
C SER A 19 1.96 13.42 -0.82
N GLY A 20 0.90 12.70 -0.60
CA GLY A 20 0.79 11.76 0.52
C GLY A 20 1.79 10.60 0.41
N TRP A 21 1.65 9.65 1.32
CA TRP A 21 2.52 8.48 1.43
C TRP A 21 2.65 7.68 0.13
N GLY A 22 1.58 7.58 -0.66
CA GLY A 22 1.61 6.92 -1.97
C GLY A 22 2.65 7.48 -2.91
N ALA A 23 2.70 8.81 -3.06
CA ALA A 23 3.62 9.47 -3.96
C ALA A 23 5.05 9.57 -3.41
N ASN A 24 5.22 9.69 -2.07
CA ASN A 24 6.52 9.92 -1.45
C ASN A 24 7.25 8.63 -1.05
N ALA A 25 6.54 7.52 -0.86
CA ALA A 25 7.13 6.25 -0.46
C ALA A 25 6.84 5.13 -1.47
N HIS A 26 5.57 4.86 -1.80
CA HIS A 26 5.22 3.74 -2.68
C HIS A 26 5.72 3.92 -4.11
N VAL A 27 5.51 5.08 -4.71
CA VAL A 27 5.94 5.33 -6.10
C VAL A 27 7.46 5.19 -6.24
N PRO A 28 8.31 5.84 -5.43
CA PRO A 28 9.75 5.64 -5.50
C PRO A 28 10.19 4.19 -5.27
N ALA A 29 9.54 3.48 -4.34
CA ALA A 29 9.85 2.08 -4.07
C ALA A 29 9.52 1.20 -5.29
N LEU A 30 8.35 1.37 -5.92
CA LEU A 30 7.96 0.63 -7.11
C LEU A 30 8.90 0.90 -8.30
N GLN A 31 9.37 2.15 -8.44
CA GLN A 31 10.32 2.53 -9.48
C GLN A 31 11.73 1.95 -9.26
N ALA A 32 12.13 1.79 -7.99
CA ALA A 32 13.44 1.22 -7.63
C ALA A 32 13.50 -0.31 -7.70
N LEU A 33 12.37 -0.99 -7.58
CA LEU A 33 12.30 -2.45 -7.52
C LEU A 33 12.21 -3.06 -8.93
N PRO A 34 13.19 -3.90 -9.35
CA PRO A 34 13.25 -4.39 -10.73
C PRO A 34 12.10 -5.34 -11.12
N ASN A 35 11.46 -5.96 -10.13
CA ASN A 35 10.37 -6.93 -10.34
C ASN A 35 8.97 -6.29 -10.39
N TYR A 36 8.87 -4.97 -10.24
CA TYR A 36 7.61 -4.24 -10.26
C TYR A 36 7.58 -3.22 -11.39
N GLU A 37 6.38 -2.88 -11.80
CA GLU A 37 6.09 -1.81 -12.75
C GLU A 37 4.90 -1.01 -12.22
N LEU A 38 5.06 0.31 -12.06
CA LEU A 38 3.94 1.20 -11.81
C LEU A 38 3.15 1.36 -13.12
N LYS A 39 2.10 0.55 -13.27
CA LYS A 39 1.30 0.50 -14.51
C LYS A 39 0.19 1.53 -14.53
N ALA A 40 -0.46 1.76 -13.38
CA ALA A 40 -1.65 2.60 -13.29
C ALA A 40 -1.65 3.46 -12.03
N VAL A 41 -2.22 4.65 -12.15
CA VAL A 41 -2.56 5.53 -11.02
C VAL A 41 -4.05 5.80 -11.04
N CYS A 42 -4.70 5.70 -9.86
CA CYS A 42 -6.09 6.08 -9.67
C CYS A 42 -6.20 7.17 -8.61
N THR A 43 -6.91 8.25 -8.95
CA THR A 43 -7.22 9.36 -8.04
C THR A 43 -8.70 9.73 -8.13
N ALA A 44 -9.17 10.62 -7.26
CA ALA A 44 -10.59 10.99 -7.22
C ALA A 44 -11.10 11.78 -8.45
N HIS A 45 -10.19 12.37 -9.24
CA HIS A 45 -10.56 13.21 -10.38
C HIS A 45 -9.68 12.88 -11.60
N GLU A 46 -10.25 12.93 -12.78
CA GLU A 46 -9.59 12.61 -14.05
C GLU A 46 -8.32 13.46 -14.26
N GLU A 47 -8.41 14.76 -14.01
CA GLU A 47 -7.29 15.68 -14.17
C GLU A 47 -6.11 15.30 -13.27
N THR A 48 -6.36 15.03 -11.98
CA THR A 48 -5.31 14.61 -11.05
C THR A 48 -4.77 13.21 -11.36
N ALA A 49 -5.59 12.32 -11.89
CA ALA A 49 -5.16 11.00 -12.33
C ALA A 49 -4.17 11.10 -13.48
N ARG A 50 -4.50 11.88 -14.50
CA ARG A 50 -3.61 12.11 -15.68
C ARG A 50 -2.31 12.79 -15.28
N ALA A 51 -2.38 13.87 -14.50
CA ALA A 51 -1.19 14.56 -14.01
C ALA A 51 -0.29 13.68 -13.15
N SER A 52 -0.88 12.81 -12.32
CA SER A 52 -0.14 11.88 -11.48
C SER A 52 0.50 10.76 -12.31
N ALA A 53 -0.22 10.19 -13.27
CA ALA A 53 0.32 9.18 -14.17
C ALA A 53 1.51 9.73 -14.97
N GLU A 54 1.38 10.91 -15.56
CA GLU A 54 2.47 11.59 -16.28
C GLU A 54 3.69 11.82 -15.37
N LYS A 55 3.49 12.38 -14.19
CA LYS A 55 4.58 12.69 -13.25
C LYS A 55 5.30 11.44 -12.76
N PHE A 56 4.56 10.38 -12.49
CA PHE A 56 5.11 9.14 -11.92
C PHE A 56 5.51 8.10 -12.98
N GLY A 57 5.28 8.40 -14.26
CA GLY A 57 5.63 7.51 -15.37
C GLY A 57 4.73 6.27 -15.46
N ALA A 58 3.49 6.35 -14.98
CA ALA A 58 2.51 5.30 -15.18
C ALA A 58 1.87 5.43 -16.57
N GLU A 59 1.62 4.28 -17.23
CA GLU A 59 1.01 4.25 -18.55
C GLU A 59 -0.49 4.59 -18.51
N LEU A 60 -1.17 4.18 -17.42
CA LEU A 60 -2.61 4.28 -17.29
C LEU A 60 -3.01 5.22 -16.16
N ALA A 61 -4.05 6.01 -16.42
CA ALA A 61 -4.65 6.94 -15.47
C ALA A 61 -6.15 6.64 -15.32
N PHE A 62 -6.61 6.46 -14.10
CA PHE A 62 -8.01 6.19 -13.78
C PHE A 62 -8.54 7.15 -12.73
N HIS A 63 -9.80 7.50 -12.82
CA HIS A 63 -10.55 8.20 -11.76
C HIS A 63 -11.69 7.33 -11.20
N ASP A 64 -11.89 6.16 -11.79
CA ASP A 64 -12.79 5.12 -11.32
C ASP A 64 -12.00 3.85 -10.97
N MET A 65 -12.19 3.37 -9.75
CA MET A 65 -11.53 2.16 -9.26
C MET A 65 -12.01 0.91 -9.99
N GLY A 66 -13.29 0.86 -10.38
CA GLY A 66 -13.87 -0.26 -11.12
C GLY A 66 -13.20 -0.45 -12.47
N GLU A 67 -12.91 0.65 -13.18
CA GLU A 67 -12.18 0.59 -14.45
C GLU A 67 -10.74 0.08 -14.24
N MET A 68 -10.06 0.55 -13.20
CA MET A 68 -8.69 0.12 -12.94
C MET A 68 -8.61 -1.37 -12.58
N VAL A 69 -9.49 -1.88 -11.69
CA VAL A 69 -9.48 -3.29 -11.32
C VAL A 69 -9.91 -4.21 -12.46
N ALA A 70 -10.74 -3.74 -13.38
CA ALA A 70 -11.12 -4.47 -14.57
C ALA A 70 -10.02 -4.57 -15.63
N HIS A 71 -8.99 -3.68 -15.55
CA HIS A 71 -7.96 -3.63 -16.57
C HIS A 71 -7.06 -4.88 -16.53
N PRO A 72 -6.84 -5.58 -17.66
CA PRO A 72 -6.08 -6.84 -17.70
C PRO A 72 -4.60 -6.64 -17.36
N ASP A 73 -4.07 -5.45 -17.61
CA ASP A 73 -2.67 -5.14 -17.35
C ASP A 73 -2.36 -4.72 -15.91
N VAL A 74 -3.33 -4.70 -15.03
CA VAL A 74 -3.13 -4.48 -13.60
C VAL A 74 -3.26 -5.80 -12.87
N ALA A 75 -2.20 -6.23 -12.18
CA ALA A 75 -2.15 -7.49 -11.44
C ALA A 75 -2.29 -7.31 -9.93
N LEU A 76 -1.77 -6.20 -9.40
CA LEU A 76 -1.77 -5.87 -7.98
C LEU A 76 -2.30 -4.44 -7.78
N ILE A 77 -3.15 -4.27 -6.78
CA ILE A 77 -3.66 -2.97 -6.36
C ILE A 77 -2.99 -2.55 -5.05
N ALA A 78 -2.36 -1.39 -5.05
CA ALA A 78 -1.87 -0.73 -3.84
C ALA A 78 -2.89 0.32 -3.37
N VAL A 79 -3.49 0.10 -2.21
CA VAL A 79 -4.49 1.00 -1.59
C VAL A 79 -3.79 1.87 -0.55
N VAL A 80 -3.56 3.14 -0.91
CA VAL A 80 -2.79 4.11 -0.11
C VAL A 80 -3.59 5.38 0.08
N VAL A 81 -4.73 5.23 0.73
CA VAL A 81 -5.70 6.30 1.00
C VAL A 81 -6.05 6.33 2.49
N ARG A 82 -7.00 7.18 2.87
CA ARG A 82 -7.51 7.20 4.26
C ARG A 82 -8.34 5.96 4.56
N VAL A 83 -8.20 5.45 5.79
CA VAL A 83 -8.80 4.20 6.30
C VAL A 83 -10.29 3.99 5.98
N PRO A 84 -11.18 5.00 6.07
CA PRO A 84 -12.59 4.79 5.76
C PRO A 84 -12.88 4.27 4.34
N LEU A 85 -11.94 4.47 3.41
CA LEU A 85 -12.08 3.98 2.03
C LEU A 85 -11.45 2.60 1.80
N HIS A 86 -10.68 2.07 2.75
CA HIS A 86 -9.94 0.82 2.57
C HIS A 86 -10.86 -0.34 2.22
N LYS A 87 -11.92 -0.56 3.02
CA LYS A 87 -12.84 -1.70 2.80
C LYS A 87 -13.40 -1.71 1.39
N GLN A 88 -13.93 -0.59 0.94
CA GLN A 88 -14.52 -0.49 -0.40
C GLN A 88 -13.50 -0.82 -1.50
N LEU A 89 -12.31 -0.23 -1.43
CA LEU A 89 -11.30 -0.36 -2.47
C LEU A 89 -10.63 -1.75 -2.45
N VAL A 90 -10.34 -2.28 -1.25
CA VAL A 90 -9.78 -3.63 -1.08
C VAL A 90 -10.76 -4.69 -1.56
N THR A 91 -12.05 -4.58 -1.20
CA THR A 91 -13.08 -5.51 -1.67
C THR A 91 -13.21 -5.49 -3.18
N ALA A 92 -13.24 -4.29 -3.81
CA ALA A 92 -13.29 -4.19 -5.27
C ALA A 92 -12.09 -4.87 -5.96
N ALA A 93 -10.89 -4.75 -5.39
CA ALA A 93 -9.71 -5.43 -5.91
C ALA A 93 -9.82 -6.97 -5.78
N ILE A 94 -10.27 -7.45 -4.62
CA ILE A 94 -10.44 -8.89 -4.34
C ILE A 94 -11.49 -9.50 -5.27
N ASP A 95 -12.63 -8.84 -5.45
CA ASP A 95 -13.72 -9.29 -6.31
C ASP A 95 -13.28 -9.40 -7.77
N ALA A 96 -12.41 -8.48 -8.21
CA ALA A 96 -11.76 -8.52 -9.52
C ALA A 96 -10.57 -9.51 -9.60
N LYS A 97 -10.33 -10.32 -8.55
CA LYS A 97 -9.23 -11.30 -8.46
C LYS A 97 -7.84 -10.66 -8.59
N LYS A 98 -7.69 -9.41 -8.18
CA LYS A 98 -6.39 -8.75 -8.12
C LYS A 98 -5.72 -9.03 -6.77
N HIS A 99 -4.39 -9.13 -6.76
CA HIS A 99 -3.62 -9.08 -5.53
C HIS A 99 -3.76 -7.70 -4.89
N VAL A 100 -3.60 -7.60 -3.57
CA VAL A 100 -3.82 -6.33 -2.88
C VAL A 100 -2.73 -6.05 -1.83
N CYS A 101 -2.25 -4.81 -1.81
CA CYS A 101 -1.45 -4.25 -0.75
C CYS A 101 -2.21 -3.05 -0.18
N CYS A 102 -2.54 -3.06 1.11
CA CYS A 102 -3.27 -1.98 1.76
C CYS A 102 -2.44 -1.41 2.90
N GLU A 103 -2.49 -0.10 3.09
CA GLU A 103 -1.81 0.56 4.21
C GLU A 103 -2.47 0.22 5.56
N TRP A 104 -1.69 0.40 6.62
CA TRP A 104 -2.15 0.30 8.00
C TRP A 104 -2.88 1.59 8.45
N PRO A 105 -3.94 1.47 9.28
CA PRO A 105 -4.65 0.24 9.68
C PRO A 105 -5.48 -0.34 8.53
N LEU A 106 -5.55 -1.68 8.43
CA LEU A 106 -6.25 -2.36 7.33
C LEU A 106 -7.72 -1.95 7.23
N GLY A 107 -8.42 -1.85 8.37
CA GLY A 107 -9.82 -1.45 8.42
C GLY A 107 -10.09 -0.45 9.53
N ALA A 108 -11.20 0.27 9.45
CA ALA A 108 -11.66 1.18 10.50
C ALA A 108 -12.07 0.42 11.77
N HIS A 109 -12.53 -0.83 11.60
CA HIS A 109 -12.93 -1.72 12.68
C HIS A 109 -12.36 -3.12 12.45
N LEU A 110 -12.23 -3.91 13.54
CA LEU A 110 -11.77 -5.29 13.45
C LEU A 110 -12.64 -6.14 12.50
N ALA A 111 -13.95 -5.94 12.53
CA ALA A 111 -14.86 -6.65 11.64
C ALA A 111 -14.53 -6.42 10.16
N ASP A 112 -14.24 -5.18 9.75
CA ASP A 112 -13.86 -4.86 8.38
C ASP A 112 -12.55 -5.54 7.98
N ALA A 113 -11.54 -5.50 8.87
CA ALA A 113 -10.25 -6.13 8.63
C ALA A 113 -10.37 -7.65 8.50
N THR A 114 -11.19 -8.28 9.35
CA THR A 114 -11.47 -9.73 9.29
C THR A 114 -12.16 -10.11 7.99
N GLU A 115 -13.21 -9.37 7.61
CA GLU A 115 -13.94 -9.62 6.37
C GLU A 115 -13.03 -9.50 5.13
N MET A 116 -12.18 -8.46 5.06
CA MET A 116 -11.25 -8.31 3.95
C MET A 116 -10.21 -9.45 3.90
N ALA A 117 -9.68 -9.87 5.05
CA ALA A 117 -8.73 -10.96 5.12
C ALA A 117 -9.34 -12.30 4.69
N ASP A 118 -10.55 -12.59 5.17
CA ASP A 118 -11.29 -13.83 4.82
C ASP A 118 -11.68 -13.83 3.33
N SER A 119 -12.10 -12.68 2.81
CA SER A 119 -12.43 -12.52 1.39
C SER A 119 -11.21 -12.74 0.49
N ALA A 120 -10.05 -12.18 0.84
CA ALA A 120 -8.81 -12.37 0.09
C ALA A 120 -8.40 -13.85 0.07
N LYS A 121 -8.51 -14.53 1.22
CA LYS A 121 -8.23 -15.96 1.35
C LYS A 121 -9.21 -16.79 0.50
N ALA A 122 -10.50 -16.51 0.58
CA ALA A 122 -11.53 -17.22 -0.20
C ALA A 122 -11.35 -16.98 -1.71
N ALA A 123 -10.93 -15.78 -2.11
CA ALA A 123 -10.68 -15.44 -3.51
C ALA A 123 -9.38 -16.05 -4.06
N GLY A 124 -8.49 -16.56 -3.19
CA GLY A 124 -7.19 -17.10 -3.57
C GLY A 124 -6.19 -16.03 -4.05
N VAL A 125 -6.38 -14.77 -3.64
CA VAL A 125 -5.47 -13.67 -3.97
C VAL A 125 -4.47 -13.43 -2.85
N SER A 126 -3.26 -12.98 -3.21
CA SER A 126 -2.28 -12.53 -2.23
C SER A 126 -2.68 -11.18 -1.66
N SER A 127 -2.61 -11.04 -0.34
CA SER A 127 -2.88 -9.79 0.36
C SER A 127 -1.76 -9.44 1.33
N LEU A 128 -1.45 -8.16 1.43
CA LEU A 128 -0.42 -7.60 2.30
C LEU A 128 -0.94 -6.34 2.98
N VAL A 129 -0.60 -6.17 4.26
CA VAL A 129 -0.78 -4.92 5.00
C VAL A 129 0.56 -4.22 5.15
N GLY A 130 0.60 -2.93 4.90
CA GLY A 130 1.79 -2.09 5.00
C GLY A 130 2.26 -1.93 6.44
N LEU A 131 3.13 -2.83 6.90
CA LEU A 131 3.77 -2.78 8.23
C LEU A 131 5.27 -2.53 8.06
N GLN A 132 5.64 -1.36 7.57
CA GLN A 132 6.99 -1.01 7.11
C GLN A 132 8.05 -1.20 8.21
N ALA A 133 7.70 -0.93 9.46
CA ALA A 133 8.61 -1.10 10.59
C ALA A 133 9.15 -2.53 10.73
N GLN A 134 8.43 -3.54 10.25
CA GLN A 134 8.91 -4.93 10.27
C GLN A 134 10.15 -5.16 9.39
N SER A 135 10.39 -4.29 8.42
CA SER A 135 11.53 -4.34 7.51
C SER A 135 12.58 -3.26 7.81
N ASP A 136 12.38 -2.47 8.86
CA ASP A 136 13.35 -1.48 9.31
C ASP A 136 14.58 -2.17 9.91
N PRO A 137 15.81 -1.86 9.47
CA PRO A 137 17.02 -2.53 9.94
C PRO A 137 17.22 -2.44 11.47
N ALA A 138 16.85 -1.34 12.11
CA ALA A 138 16.96 -1.19 13.56
C ALA A 138 15.95 -2.06 14.30
N VAL A 139 14.72 -2.14 13.80
CA VAL A 139 13.67 -3.01 14.34
C VAL A 139 14.04 -4.48 14.15
N MET A 140 14.57 -4.85 12.97
CA MET A 140 15.06 -6.20 12.72
C MET A 140 16.21 -6.57 13.65
N TYR A 141 17.16 -5.68 13.88
CA TYR A 141 18.27 -5.90 14.81
C TYR A 141 17.76 -6.07 16.26
N ALA A 142 16.85 -5.21 16.71
CA ALA A 142 16.24 -5.37 18.03
C ALA A 142 15.51 -6.71 18.19
N ARG A 143 14.78 -7.15 17.17
CA ARG A 143 14.14 -8.47 17.13
C ARG A 143 15.17 -9.59 17.27
N ASP A 144 16.28 -9.50 16.55
CA ASP A 144 17.33 -10.53 16.56
C ASP A 144 18.02 -10.60 17.93
N LEU A 145 18.28 -9.47 18.61
CA LEU A 145 18.80 -9.45 19.98
C LEU A 145 17.86 -10.17 20.96
N VAL A 146 16.54 -9.95 20.81
CA VAL A 146 15.53 -10.65 21.62
C VAL A 146 15.52 -12.15 21.31
N ALA A 147 15.48 -12.51 20.02
CA ALA A 147 15.39 -13.90 19.60
C ALA A 147 16.61 -14.74 19.98
N ASN A 148 17.78 -14.13 19.99
CA ASN A 148 19.05 -14.78 20.37
C ASN A 148 19.23 -14.87 21.91
N GLY A 149 18.38 -14.21 22.70
CA GLY A 149 18.50 -14.18 24.15
C GLY A 149 19.55 -13.19 24.67
N ASP A 150 20.09 -12.29 23.83
CA ASP A 150 21.16 -11.35 24.18
C ASP A 150 20.77 -10.40 25.33
N ILE A 151 19.47 -10.15 25.51
CA ILE A 151 18.93 -9.28 26.58
C ILE A 151 18.18 -10.04 27.67
N GLY A 152 18.17 -11.39 27.59
CA GLY A 152 17.41 -12.23 28.51
C GLY A 152 15.89 -12.11 28.36
N ASP A 153 15.15 -12.41 29.42
CA ASP A 153 13.69 -12.34 29.42
C ASP A 153 13.21 -10.89 29.42
N ILE A 154 12.26 -10.58 28.53
CA ILE A 154 11.68 -9.24 28.45
C ILE A 154 10.74 -9.02 29.65
N VAL A 155 11.06 -8.06 30.49
CA VAL A 155 10.22 -7.66 31.63
C VAL A 155 9.34 -6.46 31.26
N THR A 156 9.87 -5.52 30.53
CA THR A 156 9.16 -4.29 30.15
C THR A 156 9.64 -3.79 28.80
N VAL A 157 8.72 -3.24 27.99
CA VAL A 157 9.03 -2.53 26.74
C VAL A 157 8.51 -1.10 26.85
N ASN A 158 9.37 -0.12 26.65
CA ASN A 158 9.01 1.28 26.50
C ASN A 158 9.41 1.76 25.12
N LEU A 159 8.43 2.26 24.34
CA LEU A 159 8.63 2.81 23.00
C LEU A 159 8.29 4.29 23.00
N SER A 160 9.24 5.13 22.59
CA SER A 160 9.01 6.55 22.33
C SER A 160 9.21 6.84 20.85
N VAL A 161 8.16 7.34 20.20
CA VAL A 161 8.20 7.75 18.81
C VAL A 161 8.00 9.26 18.74
N MET A 162 9.01 9.97 18.26
CA MET A 162 8.93 11.40 18.00
C MET A 162 8.78 11.62 16.49
N VAL A 163 7.66 12.17 16.09
CA VAL A 163 7.42 12.57 14.70
C VAL A 163 7.32 14.08 14.62
N ASN A 164 8.01 14.69 13.67
CA ASN A 164 7.74 16.07 13.33
C ASN A 164 6.38 16.11 12.63
N ALA A 165 5.34 16.41 13.39
CA ALA A 165 4.06 16.77 12.80
C ALA A 165 4.24 18.17 12.20
N ILE A 166 4.51 18.25 10.91
CA ILE A 166 4.36 19.52 10.18
C ILE A 166 2.85 19.69 10.06
N THR A 167 2.30 20.45 10.98
CA THR A 167 0.93 20.97 10.85
C THR A 167 1.04 22.19 9.94
N GLU A 168 0.74 22.03 8.66
CA GLU A 168 0.30 23.13 7.79
C GLU A 168 -1.23 23.16 7.77
#